data_f03ec6475101a41db8a3636e996e8da4
#
_entry.id   f03ec6475101a41db8a3636e996e8da4
#
_cell.length_a   1.000
_cell.length_b   1.000
_cell.length_c   1.000
_cell.angle_alpha   90.00
_cell.angle_beta   90.00
_cell.angle_gamma   90.00
#
_symmetry.space_group_name_H-M   'P 1'
#
loop_
_entity.id
_entity.type
_entity.pdbx_description
1 polymer ?
#
loop_
_entity_poly.entity_id
_entity_poly.type
_entity_poly.pdbx_seq_one_letter_code
_entity_poly.pdbx_strand_id
1 'polypeptide(L)'
;LCWASRWAEILSEQETVAEPSRFAKQARRYSQQAQQVKDSLQQFWNSQLGYLYDTIEPDDHRNSQVRPNAVIALSLAHCAFSIEQGRQILQLATKRLLTPYGLRTLDPGDPEYIGKYTGHPQRRDRSYHQGTVWCWLIGPFIRAWKRFYATEPLPFDWQPLLEHFLADGCLGSISEIFDGDEPHTPKGA
;
A
#
# COMPACT_ATOMS: atom_id res chain seq x y z
N LEU A 1 -12.91 -8.54 -8.65
CA LEU A 1 -14.21 -9.18 -8.38
C LEU A 1 -15.30 -8.15 -8.11
N CYS A 2 -15.13 -7.20 -7.18
CA CYS A 2 -16.16 -6.18 -6.87
C CYS A 2 -16.55 -5.35 -8.09
N TRP A 3 -15.59 -4.89 -8.90
CA TRP A 3 -15.88 -4.21 -10.16
C TRP A 3 -16.59 -5.11 -11.17
N ALA A 4 -16.19 -6.38 -11.28
CA ALA A 4 -16.84 -7.35 -12.17
C ALA A 4 -18.29 -7.62 -11.73
N SER A 5 -18.56 -7.69 -10.41
CA SER A 5 -19.92 -7.77 -9.89
C SER A 5 -20.75 -6.56 -10.29
N ARG A 6 -20.22 -5.35 -10.07
CA ARG A 6 -20.94 -4.10 -10.38
C ARG A 6 -21.26 -3.96 -11.89
N TRP A 7 -20.31 -4.30 -12.76
CA TRP A 7 -20.57 -4.28 -14.20
C TRP A 7 -21.62 -5.31 -14.63
N ALA A 8 -21.57 -6.52 -14.05
CA ALA A 8 -22.56 -7.54 -14.33
C ALA A 8 -23.97 -7.14 -13.85
N GLU A 9 -24.09 -6.43 -12.72
CA GLU A 9 -25.34 -5.85 -12.25
C GLU A 9 -25.89 -4.83 -13.24
N ILE A 10 -25.07 -3.85 -13.66
CA ILE A 10 -25.46 -2.84 -14.66
C ILE A 10 -25.95 -3.48 -15.96
N LEU A 11 -25.23 -4.48 -16.45
CA LEU A 11 -25.62 -5.18 -17.67
C LEU A 11 -26.92 -5.97 -17.49
N SER A 12 -27.18 -6.55 -16.31
CA SER A 12 -28.42 -7.27 -16.02
C SER A 12 -29.63 -6.36 -15.94
N GLU A 13 -29.47 -5.11 -15.53
CA GLU A 13 -30.53 -4.10 -15.48
C GLU A 13 -30.96 -3.64 -16.90
N GLN A 14 -30.09 -3.81 -17.90
CA GLN A 14 -30.34 -3.40 -19.30
C GLN A 14 -30.98 -4.51 -20.14
N GLU A 15 -31.04 -5.75 -19.64
CA GLU A 15 -31.65 -6.85 -20.37
C GLU A 15 -33.17 -6.84 -20.24
N THR A 16 -33.85 -6.77 -21.38
CA THR A 16 -35.30 -7.01 -21.48
C THR A 16 -35.55 -8.51 -21.55
N VAL A 17 -36.16 -9.08 -20.52
CA VAL A 17 -36.51 -10.34 -20.34
C VAL A 17 -37.26 -11.41 -20.02
N ALA A 18 -37.11 -12.68 -20.10
CA ALA A 18 -37.88 -13.83 -19.70
C ALA A 18 -37.14 -14.87 -18.84
N GLU A 19 -35.82 -14.77 -18.69
CA GLU A 19 -35.03 -15.61 -17.78
C GLU A 19 -34.04 -14.78 -16.98
N PRO A 20 -33.66 -15.21 -15.75
CA PRO A 20 -32.63 -14.53 -15.01
C PRO A 20 -31.37 -14.53 -15.85
N SER A 21 -30.97 -13.35 -16.25
CA SER A 21 -29.94 -13.14 -17.22
C SER A 21 -28.62 -13.82 -16.82
N ARG A 22 -27.85 -14.19 -17.81
CA ARG A 22 -26.47 -14.69 -17.64
C ARG A 22 -25.66 -13.72 -16.76
N PHE A 23 -25.87 -12.44 -16.91
CA PHE A 23 -25.17 -11.41 -16.15
C PHE A 23 -25.60 -11.35 -14.68
N ALA A 24 -26.88 -11.54 -14.35
CA ALA A 24 -27.34 -11.63 -12.97
C ALA A 24 -26.73 -12.82 -12.21
N LYS A 25 -26.55 -13.97 -12.88
CA LYS A 25 -25.84 -15.12 -12.30
C LYS A 25 -24.34 -14.81 -12.07
N GLN A 26 -23.70 -14.13 -13.02
CA GLN A 26 -22.31 -13.70 -12.89
C GLN A 26 -22.12 -12.68 -11.77
N ALA A 27 -23.02 -11.70 -11.66
CA ALA A 27 -22.99 -10.70 -10.59
C ALA A 27 -23.00 -11.38 -9.20
N ARG A 28 -23.93 -12.31 -8.97
CA ARG A 28 -24.03 -13.07 -7.71
C ARG A 28 -22.73 -13.87 -7.45
N ARG A 29 -22.21 -14.55 -8.45
CA ARG A 29 -20.95 -15.32 -8.33
C ARG A 29 -19.78 -14.41 -7.92
N TYR A 30 -19.61 -13.27 -8.61
CA TYR A 30 -18.53 -12.33 -8.31
C TYR A 30 -18.69 -11.68 -6.92
N SER A 31 -19.93 -11.38 -6.52
CA SER A 31 -20.20 -10.87 -5.17
C SER A 31 -19.82 -11.88 -4.09
N GLN A 32 -20.17 -13.16 -4.28
CA GLN A 32 -19.80 -14.22 -3.35
C GLN A 32 -18.29 -14.40 -3.26
N GLN A 33 -17.61 -14.43 -4.42
CA GLN A 33 -16.14 -14.52 -4.44
C GLN A 33 -15.47 -13.29 -3.81
N ALA A 34 -16.02 -12.09 -4.03
CA ALA A 34 -15.51 -10.87 -3.41
C ALA A 34 -15.65 -10.92 -1.88
N GLN A 35 -16.76 -11.45 -1.37
CA GLN A 35 -16.95 -11.65 0.07
C GLN A 35 -15.96 -12.68 0.63
N GLN A 36 -15.76 -13.80 -0.04
CA GLN A 36 -14.76 -14.81 0.37
C GLN A 36 -13.35 -14.24 0.44
N VAL A 37 -12.95 -13.43 -0.55
CA VAL A 37 -11.65 -12.75 -0.53
C VAL A 37 -11.56 -11.77 0.64
N LYS A 38 -12.63 -11.00 0.88
CA LYS A 38 -12.68 -10.06 1.99
C LYS A 38 -12.52 -10.77 3.35
N ASP A 39 -13.19 -11.90 3.53
CA ASP A 39 -13.09 -12.70 4.75
C ASP A 39 -11.68 -13.31 4.91
N SER A 40 -11.10 -13.80 3.82
CA SER A 40 -9.74 -14.34 3.80
C SER A 40 -8.68 -13.29 4.14
N LEU A 41 -8.86 -12.04 3.72
CA LEU A 41 -7.94 -10.95 4.03
C LEU A 41 -7.85 -10.65 5.53
N GLN A 42 -8.86 -11.01 6.33
CA GLN A 42 -8.79 -10.86 7.78
C GLN A 42 -7.74 -11.77 8.44
N GLN A 43 -7.30 -12.84 7.79
CA GLN A 43 -6.21 -13.70 8.27
C GLN A 43 -4.87 -12.95 8.35
N PHE A 44 -4.70 -11.90 7.55
CA PHE A 44 -3.51 -11.05 7.58
C PHE A 44 -3.50 -10.08 8.77
N TRP A 45 -4.59 -9.92 9.50
CA TRP A 45 -4.64 -9.01 10.63
C TRP A 45 -3.81 -9.51 11.83
N ASN A 46 -2.76 -8.80 12.19
CA ASN A 46 -1.96 -9.02 13.38
C ASN A 46 -2.41 -8.04 14.48
N SER A 47 -3.28 -8.52 15.38
CA SER A 47 -3.83 -7.69 16.46
C SER A 47 -2.80 -7.27 17.51
N GLN A 48 -1.69 -8.00 17.65
CA GLN A 48 -0.61 -7.66 18.59
C GLN A 48 0.18 -6.43 18.11
N LEU A 49 0.39 -6.34 16.80
CA LEU A 49 1.14 -5.26 16.19
C LEU A 49 0.24 -4.08 15.78
N GLY A 50 -1.07 -4.31 15.56
CA GLY A 50 -1.97 -3.33 14.95
C GLY A 50 -1.65 -3.09 13.47
N TYR A 51 -1.15 -4.10 12.77
CA TYR A 51 -0.72 -4.05 11.38
C TYR A 51 -1.11 -5.34 10.64
N LEU A 52 -0.77 -5.46 9.36
CA LEU A 52 -0.94 -6.72 8.64
C LEU A 52 0.37 -7.54 8.67
N TYR A 53 0.24 -8.85 8.71
CA TYR A 53 1.32 -9.72 8.26
C TYR A 53 1.61 -9.41 6.78
N ASP A 54 2.88 -9.32 6.43
CA ASP A 54 3.29 -9.03 5.05
C ASP A 54 3.02 -10.23 4.15
N THR A 55 3.34 -11.42 4.61
CA THR A 55 3.01 -12.70 3.95
C THR A 55 2.50 -13.73 4.94
N ILE A 56 1.74 -14.70 4.42
CA ILE A 56 1.37 -15.94 5.10
C ILE A 56 1.79 -17.07 4.17
N GLU A 57 2.77 -17.86 4.61
CA GLU A 57 3.32 -18.98 3.86
C GLU A 57 2.40 -20.21 3.91
N PRO A 58 2.56 -21.19 3.02
CA PRO A 58 1.71 -22.40 2.99
C PRO A 58 1.74 -23.23 4.29
N ASP A 59 2.80 -23.15 5.08
CA ASP A 59 2.98 -23.78 6.39
C ASP A 59 2.44 -22.93 7.56
N ASP A 60 1.68 -21.88 7.25
CA ASP A 60 1.16 -20.86 8.19
C ASP A 60 2.26 -20.02 8.86
N HIS A 61 3.49 -20.04 8.37
CA HIS A 61 4.49 -19.07 8.82
C HIS A 61 4.04 -17.65 8.43
N ARG A 62 3.99 -16.75 9.41
CA ARG A 62 3.44 -15.39 9.27
C ARG A 62 4.55 -14.36 9.40
N ASN A 63 4.89 -13.70 8.31
CA ASN A 63 5.87 -12.62 8.30
C ASN A 63 5.26 -11.34 8.87
N SER A 64 5.79 -10.86 9.99
CA SER A 64 5.31 -9.66 10.69
C SER A 64 6.09 -8.38 10.35
N GLN A 65 6.90 -8.38 9.30
CA GLN A 65 7.62 -7.19 8.85
C GLN A 65 6.66 -6.04 8.54
N VAL A 66 7.00 -4.85 8.99
CA VAL A 66 6.24 -3.64 8.69
C VAL A 66 6.70 -3.10 7.33
N ARG A 67 5.88 -3.31 6.32
CA ARG A 67 6.10 -2.93 4.92
C ARG A 67 4.93 -2.12 4.38
N PRO A 68 5.10 -1.33 3.31
CA PRO A 68 4.04 -0.47 2.77
C PRO A 68 2.86 -1.22 2.14
N ASN A 69 2.93 -2.54 1.96
CA ASN A 69 1.89 -3.37 1.35
C ASN A 69 0.52 -3.21 2.05
N ALA A 70 0.51 -3.08 3.38
CA ALA A 70 -0.71 -2.79 4.14
C ALA A 70 -1.33 -1.44 3.75
N VAL A 71 -0.52 -0.41 3.52
CA VAL A 71 -0.98 0.93 3.08
C VAL A 71 -1.57 0.86 1.68
N ILE A 72 -0.94 0.10 0.77
CA ILE A 72 -1.48 -0.12 -0.57
C ILE A 72 -2.85 -0.78 -0.48
N ALA A 73 -3.00 -1.83 0.34
CA ALA A 73 -4.27 -2.52 0.54
C ALA A 73 -5.38 -1.58 1.04
N LEU A 74 -5.06 -0.66 1.97
CA LEU A 74 -6.00 0.36 2.45
C LEU A 74 -6.40 1.38 1.39
N SER A 75 -5.53 1.64 0.41
CA SER A 75 -5.75 2.63 -0.63
C SER A 75 -6.73 2.19 -1.72
N LEU A 76 -6.99 0.89 -1.85
CA LEU A 76 -7.84 0.33 -2.89
C LEU A 76 -9.30 0.72 -2.68
N ALA A 77 -10.06 0.85 -3.79
CA ALA A 77 -11.47 1.25 -3.76
C ALA A 77 -12.31 0.33 -2.86
N HIS A 78 -12.06 -0.97 -2.93
CA HIS A 78 -12.72 -1.98 -2.12
C HIS A 78 -11.78 -2.45 -1.00
N CYS A 79 -11.86 -1.77 0.14
CA CYS A 79 -11.07 -2.09 1.32
C CYS A 79 -11.78 -3.15 2.17
N ALA A 80 -11.03 -4.14 2.64
CA ALA A 80 -11.54 -5.23 3.47
C ALA A 80 -11.46 -4.94 4.99
N PHE A 81 -10.76 -3.87 5.38
CA PHE A 81 -10.44 -3.59 6.77
C PHE A 81 -11.38 -2.54 7.38
N SER A 82 -11.63 -2.64 8.68
CA SER A 82 -12.46 -1.69 9.44
C SER A 82 -11.76 -0.33 9.56
N ILE A 83 -12.52 0.69 9.99
CA ILE A 83 -11.97 2.03 10.25
C ILE A 83 -10.89 1.96 11.32
N GLU A 84 -11.10 1.18 12.38
CA GLU A 84 -10.15 1.03 13.47
C GLU A 84 -8.85 0.37 13.00
N GLN A 85 -8.94 -0.75 12.29
CA GLN A 85 -7.78 -1.42 11.69
C GLN A 85 -7.02 -0.48 10.75
N GLY A 86 -7.73 0.23 9.87
CA GLY A 86 -7.11 1.16 8.94
C GLY A 86 -6.37 2.31 9.65
N ARG A 87 -6.92 2.85 10.73
CA ARG A 87 -6.25 3.89 11.54
C ARG A 87 -5.01 3.37 12.23
N GLN A 88 -5.05 2.18 12.84
CA GLN A 88 -3.89 1.56 13.47
C GLN A 88 -2.76 1.32 12.46
N ILE A 89 -3.08 0.77 11.27
CA ILE A 89 -2.12 0.58 10.19
C ILE A 89 -1.47 1.91 9.79
N LEU A 90 -2.27 2.96 9.57
CA LEU A 90 -1.75 4.26 9.13
C LEU A 90 -0.91 4.94 10.22
N GLN A 91 -1.27 4.82 11.48
CA GLN A 91 -0.48 5.33 12.59
C GLN A 91 0.90 4.65 12.64
N LEU A 92 0.94 3.32 12.54
CA LEU A 92 2.21 2.60 12.55
C LEU A 92 3.04 2.90 11.30
N ALA A 93 2.43 2.93 10.11
CA ALA A 93 3.10 3.29 8.87
C ALA A 93 3.68 4.72 8.92
N THR A 94 2.93 5.68 9.45
CA THR A 94 3.42 7.05 9.66
C THR A 94 4.65 7.07 10.56
N LYS A 95 4.62 6.34 11.65
CA LYS A 95 5.73 6.30 12.63
C LYS A 95 6.98 5.59 12.10
N ARG A 96 6.82 4.55 11.29
CA ARG A 96 7.90 3.63 10.92
C ARG A 96 8.39 3.81 9.48
N LEU A 97 7.48 4.11 8.57
CA LEU A 97 7.78 4.08 7.14
C LEU A 97 7.81 5.47 6.49
N LEU A 98 6.99 6.41 6.98
CA LEU A 98 6.86 7.72 6.34
C LEU A 98 8.15 8.53 6.46
N THR A 99 8.53 9.16 5.35
CA THR A 99 9.65 10.10 5.23
C THR A 99 9.19 11.32 4.42
N PRO A 100 9.98 12.41 4.35
CA PRO A 100 9.65 13.55 3.50
C PRO A 100 9.50 13.24 2.01
N TYR A 101 10.05 12.11 1.54
CA TYR A 101 10.10 11.76 0.11
C TYR A 101 9.22 10.58 -0.29
N GLY A 102 8.59 9.90 0.65
CA GLY A 102 7.77 8.72 0.40
C GLY A 102 7.77 7.74 1.57
N LEU A 103 7.53 6.45 1.29
CA LEU A 103 7.58 5.44 2.33
C LEU A 103 8.79 4.51 2.16
N ARG A 104 9.42 4.19 3.29
CA ARG A 104 10.41 3.10 3.37
C ARG A 104 9.74 1.78 3.01
N THR A 105 10.49 0.93 2.36
CA THR A 105 10.05 -0.42 1.98
C THR A 105 10.11 -1.42 3.14
N LEU A 106 10.81 -1.08 4.22
CA LEU A 106 10.91 -1.85 5.45
C LEU A 106 11.12 -0.92 6.65
N ASP A 107 10.58 -1.29 7.81
CA ASP A 107 10.78 -0.61 9.09
C ASP A 107 12.27 -0.57 9.46
N PRO A 108 12.85 0.59 9.83
CA PRO A 108 14.23 0.68 10.33
C PRO A 108 14.54 -0.17 11.56
N GLY A 109 13.52 -0.59 12.30
CA GLY A 109 13.68 -1.50 13.46
C GLY A 109 13.79 -2.97 13.08
N ASP A 110 13.61 -3.33 11.81
CA ASP A 110 13.71 -4.73 11.36
C ASP A 110 15.18 -5.16 11.21
N PRO A 111 15.56 -6.37 11.64
CA PRO A 111 16.94 -6.87 11.48
C PRO A 111 17.45 -6.94 10.05
N GLU A 112 16.56 -7.04 9.07
CA GLU A 112 16.90 -7.10 7.65
C GLU A 112 16.96 -5.71 6.97
N TYR A 113 16.74 -4.64 7.74
CA TYR A 113 16.73 -3.28 7.21
C TYR A 113 18.10 -2.88 6.64
N ILE A 114 18.08 -2.33 5.43
CA ILE A 114 19.26 -1.78 4.75
C ILE A 114 18.90 -0.36 4.25
N GLY A 115 19.22 0.64 5.06
CA GLY A 115 18.82 2.03 4.81
C GLY A 115 19.60 2.76 3.72
N LYS A 116 20.70 2.19 3.19
CA LYS A 116 21.55 2.85 2.18
C LYS A 116 21.69 2.02 0.91
N TYR A 117 21.30 2.62 -0.21
CA TYR A 117 21.46 2.05 -1.54
C TYR A 117 22.86 2.38 -2.09
N THR A 118 23.85 1.58 -1.70
CA THR A 118 25.28 1.84 -2.05
C THR A 118 26.04 0.54 -2.28
N GLY A 119 27.20 0.64 -2.92
CA GLY A 119 28.14 -0.47 -3.14
C GLY A 119 27.98 -1.15 -4.49
N HIS A 120 28.43 -2.40 -4.59
CA HIS A 120 28.36 -3.22 -5.81
C HIS A 120 26.91 -3.67 -6.13
N PRO A 121 26.62 -4.11 -7.37
CA PRO A 121 25.24 -4.39 -7.81
C PRO A 121 24.46 -5.30 -6.87
N GLN A 122 25.03 -6.43 -6.43
CA GLN A 122 24.33 -7.37 -5.56
C GLN A 122 23.94 -6.75 -4.20
N ARG A 123 24.76 -5.85 -3.66
CA ARG A 123 24.44 -5.13 -2.44
C ARG A 123 23.30 -4.12 -2.66
N ARG A 124 23.31 -3.44 -3.79
CA ARG A 124 22.23 -2.51 -4.18
C ARG A 124 20.93 -3.25 -4.40
N ASP A 125 20.95 -4.36 -5.15
CA ASP A 125 19.77 -5.20 -5.37
C ASP A 125 19.15 -5.67 -4.04
N ARG A 126 20.00 -6.11 -3.11
CA ARG A 126 19.54 -6.51 -1.78
C ARG A 126 18.88 -5.37 -1.00
N SER A 127 19.37 -4.14 -1.11
CA SER A 127 18.80 -2.97 -0.41
C SER A 127 17.54 -2.39 -1.08
N TYR A 128 17.29 -2.71 -2.34
CA TYR A 128 16.31 -2.05 -3.20
C TYR A 128 14.86 -2.12 -2.67
N HIS A 129 14.53 -3.17 -1.90
CA HIS A 129 13.25 -3.35 -1.22
C HIS A 129 13.40 -3.66 0.28
N GLN A 130 14.54 -3.35 0.87
CA GLN A 130 14.84 -3.63 2.28
C GLN A 130 15.15 -2.34 3.08
N GLY A 131 14.48 -1.24 2.75
CA GLY A 131 14.65 -0.01 3.51
C GLY A 131 14.65 1.27 2.68
N THR A 132 14.99 1.20 1.39
CA THR A 132 14.91 2.36 0.48
C THR A 132 13.52 2.98 0.49
N VAL A 133 13.46 4.30 0.30
CA VAL A 133 12.22 5.07 0.20
C VAL A 133 11.77 5.12 -1.26
N TRP A 134 10.51 4.82 -1.49
CA TRP A 134 9.89 4.91 -2.81
C TRP A 134 8.84 6.01 -2.82
N CYS A 135 9.06 7.02 -3.68
CA CYS A 135 8.21 8.20 -3.76
C CYS A 135 6.78 7.86 -4.18
N TRP A 136 6.58 6.97 -5.15
CA TRP A 136 5.25 6.62 -5.65
C TRP A 136 4.28 6.10 -4.57
N LEU A 137 4.81 5.54 -3.47
CA LEU A 137 4.02 5.04 -2.34
C LEU A 137 3.27 6.15 -1.59
N ILE A 138 3.65 7.41 -1.80
CA ILE A 138 2.94 8.55 -1.20
C ILE A 138 1.50 8.67 -1.72
N GLY A 139 1.26 8.33 -2.98
CA GLY A 139 -0.08 8.34 -3.57
C GLY A 139 -1.06 7.38 -2.87
N PRO A 140 -0.74 6.08 -2.74
CA PRO A 140 -1.48 5.15 -1.90
C PRO A 140 -1.66 5.61 -0.46
N PHE A 141 -0.61 6.16 0.17
CA PHE A 141 -0.67 6.68 1.54
C PHE A 141 -1.69 7.80 1.69
N ILE A 142 -1.65 8.82 0.82
CA ILE A 142 -2.62 9.93 0.81
C ILE A 142 -4.04 9.42 0.65
N ARG A 143 -4.26 8.50 -0.30
CA ARG A 143 -5.59 7.94 -0.56
C ARG A 143 -6.13 7.19 0.65
N ALA A 144 -5.27 6.38 1.30
CA ALA A 144 -5.63 5.69 2.53
C ALA A 144 -5.89 6.70 3.66
N TRP A 145 -5.00 7.68 3.86
CA TRP A 145 -5.18 8.71 4.89
C TRP A 145 -6.52 9.44 4.73
N LYS A 146 -6.84 9.92 3.53
CA LYS A 146 -8.12 10.61 3.25
C LYS A 146 -9.34 9.74 3.49
N ARG A 147 -9.24 8.42 3.36
CA ARG A 147 -10.34 7.50 3.68
C ARG A 147 -10.57 7.37 5.18
N PHE A 148 -9.51 7.20 5.96
CA PHE A 148 -9.61 6.86 7.38
C PHE A 148 -9.53 8.07 8.31
N TYR A 149 -9.01 9.19 7.83
CA TYR A 149 -8.81 10.45 8.52
C TYR A 149 -9.33 11.64 7.68
N ALA A 150 -10.59 11.53 7.21
CA ALA A 150 -11.17 12.41 6.20
C ALA A 150 -11.01 13.92 6.49
N THR A 151 -11.04 14.33 7.76
CA THR A 151 -10.97 15.72 8.20
C THR A 151 -9.60 16.12 8.74
N GLU A 152 -8.70 15.18 8.93
CA GLU A 152 -7.38 15.46 9.48
C GLU A 152 -6.38 15.86 8.39
N PRO A 153 -5.43 16.75 8.69
CA PRO A 153 -4.37 17.12 7.77
C PRO A 153 -3.49 15.90 7.47
N LEU A 154 -2.79 15.95 6.34
CA LEU A 154 -1.77 14.95 6.02
C LEU A 154 -0.61 15.05 7.02
N PRO A 155 -0.06 13.93 7.50
CA PRO A 155 1.00 13.92 8.52
C PRO A 155 2.40 14.11 7.93
N PHE A 156 2.53 14.84 6.83
CA PHE A 156 3.83 15.15 6.22
C PHE A 156 3.79 16.47 5.45
N ASP A 157 4.97 17.04 5.25
CA ASP A 157 5.20 18.25 4.47
C ASP A 157 5.60 17.90 3.03
N TRP A 158 5.06 18.62 2.06
CA TRP A 158 5.36 18.48 0.64
C TRP A 158 6.62 19.24 0.20
N GLN A 159 7.05 20.20 1.00
CA GLN A 159 8.12 21.11 0.63
C GLN A 159 9.40 20.40 0.22
N PRO A 160 9.91 19.39 0.96
CA PRO A 160 11.14 18.68 0.57
C PRO A 160 11.03 17.98 -0.79
N LEU A 161 9.86 17.42 -1.11
CA LEU A 161 9.64 16.76 -2.39
C LEU A 161 9.57 17.75 -3.54
N LEU A 162 8.99 18.92 -3.32
CA LEU A 162 8.94 20.02 -4.29
C LEU A 162 10.35 20.59 -4.52
N GLU A 163 11.12 20.81 -3.48
CA GLU A 163 12.51 21.25 -3.57
C GLU A 163 13.37 20.27 -4.37
N HIS A 164 13.23 18.97 -4.10
CA HIS A 164 13.90 17.94 -4.89
C HIS A 164 13.51 18.00 -6.37
N PHE A 165 12.24 18.15 -6.69
CA PHE A 165 11.75 18.26 -8.07
C PHE A 165 12.35 19.48 -8.81
N LEU A 166 12.55 20.59 -8.10
CA LEU A 166 12.99 21.86 -8.69
C LEU A 166 14.51 22.03 -8.73
N ALA A 167 15.24 21.43 -7.79
CA ALA A 167 16.64 21.82 -7.55
C ALA A 167 17.62 20.65 -7.37
N ASP A 168 17.17 19.40 -7.34
CA ASP A 168 18.02 18.26 -7.03
C ASP A 168 17.80 17.08 -7.98
N GLY A 169 18.83 16.25 -8.16
CA GLY A 169 18.78 15.08 -9.03
C GLY A 169 18.54 15.44 -10.49
N CYS A 170 17.56 14.82 -11.13
CA CYS A 170 17.12 15.15 -12.49
C CYS A 170 16.04 16.24 -12.42
N LEU A 171 16.43 17.48 -12.70
CA LEU A 171 15.55 18.65 -12.61
C LEU A 171 14.22 18.45 -13.36
N GLY A 172 13.12 18.75 -12.69
CA GLY A 172 11.78 18.57 -13.25
C GLY A 172 11.27 17.12 -13.17
N SER A 173 11.98 16.26 -12.44
CA SER A 173 11.52 14.90 -12.15
C SER A 173 11.77 14.54 -10.68
N ILE A 174 11.30 13.38 -10.26
CA ILE A 174 11.52 12.87 -8.91
C ILE A 174 12.33 11.58 -9.04
N SER A 175 13.41 11.47 -8.24
CA SER A 175 14.22 10.27 -8.20
C SER A 175 13.39 9.02 -7.89
N GLU A 176 13.75 7.91 -8.51
CA GLU A 176 13.02 6.65 -8.35
C GLU A 176 12.97 6.21 -6.89
N ILE A 177 14.11 6.28 -6.22
CA ILE A 177 14.26 5.93 -4.81
C ILE A 177 15.12 6.94 -4.06
N PHE A 178 15.02 6.91 -2.73
CA PHE A 178 15.93 7.61 -1.82
C PHE A 178 16.50 6.63 -0.81
N ASP A 179 17.65 6.94 -0.21
CA ASP A 179 18.14 6.20 0.93
C ASP A 179 17.08 6.22 2.05
N GLY A 180 16.89 5.09 2.74
CA GLY A 180 15.99 4.99 3.88
C GLY A 180 16.48 5.75 5.10
N ASP A 181 17.82 5.90 5.23
CA ASP A 181 18.45 6.67 6.29
C ASP A 181 18.62 8.14 5.89
N GLU A 182 18.55 9.02 6.88
CA GLU A 182 18.87 10.44 6.66
C GLU A 182 20.29 10.62 6.13
N PRO A 183 20.49 11.63 5.29
CA PRO A 183 19.58 12.69 4.83
C PRO A 183 18.66 12.27 3.67
N HIS A 184 18.39 11.00 3.45
CA HIS A 184 17.55 10.48 2.36
C HIS A 184 18.11 10.85 0.98
N THR A 185 19.36 10.54 0.73
CA THR A 185 20.03 10.87 -0.54
C THR A 185 19.29 10.24 -1.73
N PRO A 186 18.95 11.03 -2.77
CA PRO A 186 18.30 10.51 -3.97
C PRO A 186 19.18 9.50 -4.71
N LYS A 187 18.55 8.46 -5.26
CA LYS A 187 19.18 7.39 -6.03
C LYS A 187 18.29 7.00 -7.20
N GLY A 188 18.92 6.46 -8.23
CA GLY A 188 18.22 6.16 -9.47
C GLY A 188 17.92 7.44 -10.26
N ALA A 189 18.16 7.39 -11.54
CA ALA A 189 17.86 8.50 -12.48
C ALA A 189 16.65 8.14 -13.31
#